data_8138ac3ecb94a11b3b6ebc6ef56aaa88
#
_entry.id   8138ac3ecb94a11b3b6ebc6ef56aaa88
#
_cell.length_a   1.000
_cell.length_b   1.000
_cell.length_c   1.000
_cell.angle_alpha   90.00
_cell.angle_beta   90.00
_cell.angle_gamma   90.00
#
_symmetry.space_group_name_H-M   'P 1'
#
loop_
_entity.id
_entity.type
_entity.pdbx_description
1 polymer ?
#
loop_
_entity_poly.entity_id
_entity_poly.type
_entity_poly.pdbx_seq_one_letter_code
_entity_poly.pdbx_strand_id
1 'polypeptide(L)'
;EAGLPKHDSLSNMILQYGKYGKNHVYSHRKGKGMPSYDKLAENLQVGDLLVAKKRARHIMMFIGTLRDFGYTEEELPELAPYLDYALVIHCGPNFAYTDRIQAFLDAHQDDSYYKGVKTTDGGVAISIIGVPFGDAPNRGSYGVNDFAWFDMPDGYKLTIWDLPSATSFCWFRMNP
;
A
#
# COMPACT_ATOMS: atom_id res chain seq x y z
N GLU A 1 10.88 23.74 -13.85
CA GLU A 1 10.09 23.43 -12.65
C GLU A 1 8.61 23.39 -13.04
N ALA A 2 8.08 22.21 -13.30
CA ALA A 2 6.65 22.04 -13.42
C ALA A 2 6.07 22.19 -12.01
N GLY A 3 5.70 23.41 -11.67
CA GLY A 3 5.05 23.69 -10.41
C GLY A 3 3.73 22.96 -10.33
N LEU A 4 3.70 21.85 -9.61
CA LEU A 4 2.43 21.23 -9.23
C LEU A 4 1.64 22.29 -8.45
N PRO A 5 0.36 22.51 -8.78
CA PRO A 5 -0.47 23.44 -8.04
C PRO A 5 -0.42 23.11 -6.56
N LYS A 6 -0.23 24.11 -5.71
CA LYS A 6 -0.29 23.93 -4.26
C LYS A 6 -1.71 23.48 -3.91
N HIS A 7 -1.83 22.31 -3.30
CA HIS A 7 -3.10 21.79 -2.84
C HIS A 7 -3.17 21.89 -1.32
N ASP A 8 -4.21 22.54 -0.83
CA ASP A 8 -4.44 22.73 0.60
C ASP A 8 -4.84 21.44 1.31
N SER A 9 -5.20 20.40 0.54
CA SER A 9 -5.59 19.12 1.11
C SER A 9 -5.54 17.98 0.10
N LEU A 10 -5.40 16.76 0.61
CA LEU A 10 -5.55 15.52 -0.13
C LEU A 10 -6.87 15.47 -0.93
N SER A 11 -7.94 16.09 -0.42
CA SER A 11 -9.22 16.16 -1.10
C SER A 11 -9.17 16.92 -2.41
N ASN A 12 -8.46 18.05 -2.43
CA ASN A 12 -8.32 18.87 -3.63
C ASN A 12 -7.45 18.15 -4.67
N MET A 13 -6.43 17.45 -4.24
CA MET A 13 -5.62 16.61 -5.11
C MET A 13 -6.47 15.52 -5.78
N ILE A 14 -7.33 14.83 -5.02
CA ILE A 14 -8.25 13.81 -5.56
C ILE A 14 -9.19 14.42 -6.60
N LEU A 15 -9.74 15.60 -6.34
CA LEU A 15 -10.69 16.25 -7.25
C LEU A 15 -10.01 16.71 -8.54
N GLN A 16 -8.80 17.19 -8.46
CA GLN A 16 -8.08 17.72 -9.65
C GLN A 16 -7.42 16.64 -10.48
N TYR A 17 -6.85 15.62 -9.85
CA TYR A 17 -6.05 14.60 -10.55
C TYR A 17 -6.73 13.23 -10.59
N GLY A 18 -7.66 12.95 -9.69
CA GLY A 18 -8.26 11.65 -9.54
C GLY A 18 -9.49 11.44 -10.42
N LYS A 19 -10.65 11.67 -9.83
CA LYS A 19 -11.92 11.14 -10.33
C LYS A 19 -12.44 11.78 -11.62
N TYR A 20 -12.09 13.02 -11.91
CA TYR A 20 -12.64 13.79 -13.05
C TYR A 20 -11.59 14.36 -13.97
N GLY A 21 -10.31 14.14 -13.70
CA GLY A 21 -9.20 14.63 -14.50
C GLY A 21 -8.84 13.68 -15.64
N LYS A 22 -8.11 14.20 -16.62
CA LYS A 22 -7.50 13.41 -17.71
C LYS A 22 -6.54 12.32 -17.21
N ASN A 23 -6.13 12.41 -15.97
CA ASN A 23 -5.16 11.50 -15.33
C ASN A 23 -5.85 10.34 -14.58
N HIS A 24 -7.17 10.26 -14.66
CA HIS A 24 -7.92 9.17 -14.04
C HIS A 24 -7.60 7.83 -14.72
N VAL A 25 -7.24 6.83 -13.92
CA VAL A 25 -6.99 5.47 -14.39
C VAL A 25 -8.20 4.59 -14.09
N TYR A 26 -8.60 4.52 -12.82
CA TYR A 26 -9.71 3.66 -12.40
C TYR A 26 -10.38 4.20 -11.12
N SER A 27 -11.68 3.98 -10.99
CA SER A 27 -12.42 4.26 -9.74
C SER A 27 -13.34 3.13 -9.37
N HIS A 28 -13.41 2.85 -8.09
CA HIS A 28 -14.38 1.96 -7.50
C HIS A 28 -15.24 2.69 -6.46
N ARG A 29 -16.53 2.39 -6.43
CA ARG A 29 -17.47 2.91 -5.42
C ARG A 29 -17.98 1.77 -4.56
N LYS A 30 -18.07 2.01 -3.26
CA LYS A 30 -18.70 1.10 -2.30
C LYS A 30 -20.05 0.60 -2.84
N GLY A 31 -20.31 -0.70 -2.75
CA GLY A 31 -21.56 -1.32 -3.19
C GLY A 31 -21.62 -1.67 -4.67
N LYS A 32 -20.58 -1.41 -5.44
CA LYS A 32 -20.41 -1.97 -6.79
C LYS A 32 -19.61 -3.26 -6.71
N GLY A 33 -19.86 -4.17 -7.65
CA GLY A 33 -19.11 -5.42 -7.76
C GLY A 33 -17.60 -5.16 -7.77
N MET A 34 -16.84 -6.04 -7.14
CA MET A 34 -15.40 -5.88 -7.04
C MET A 34 -14.71 -6.00 -8.39
N PRO A 35 -13.68 -5.20 -8.66
CA PRO A 35 -12.84 -5.44 -9.82
C PRO A 35 -12.07 -6.77 -9.64
N SER A 36 -11.67 -7.35 -10.75
CA SER A 36 -10.62 -8.35 -10.76
C SER A 36 -9.30 -7.63 -10.48
N TYR A 37 -8.65 -7.92 -9.36
CA TYR A 37 -7.47 -7.17 -8.91
C TYR A 37 -6.23 -7.44 -9.76
N ASP A 38 -6.12 -8.62 -10.36
CA ASP A 38 -5.14 -8.97 -11.37
C ASP A 38 -5.27 -8.06 -12.60
N LYS A 39 -6.47 -7.98 -13.17
CA LYS A 39 -6.76 -7.11 -14.32
C LYS A 39 -6.63 -5.61 -14.01
N LEU A 40 -6.82 -5.24 -12.75
CA LEU A 40 -6.60 -3.87 -12.33
C LEU A 40 -5.11 -3.50 -12.45
N ALA A 41 -4.23 -4.37 -11.96
CA ALA A 41 -2.79 -4.13 -12.02
C ALA A 41 -2.25 -4.01 -13.45
N GLU A 42 -2.81 -4.74 -14.42
CA GLU A 42 -2.44 -4.63 -15.84
C GLU A 42 -2.59 -3.21 -16.42
N ASN A 43 -3.49 -2.42 -15.86
CA ASN A 43 -3.75 -1.05 -16.32
C ASN A 43 -2.96 0.02 -15.56
N LEU A 44 -2.21 -0.37 -14.53
CA LEU A 44 -1.43 0.55 -13.73
C LEU A 44 -0.01 0.70 -14.29
N GLN A 45 0.60 1.84 -13.99
CA GLN A 45 2.01 2.10 -14.23
C GLN A 45 2.69 2.45 -12.93
N VAL A 46 3.93 2.04 -12.75
CA VAL A 46 4.72 2.40 -11.56
C VAL A 46 4.70 3.91 -11.39
N GLY A 47 4.36 4.36 -10.18
CA GLY A 47 4.13 5.76 -9.86
C GLY A 47 2.66 6.21 -9.87
N ASP A 48 1.73 5.37 -10.36
CA ASP A 48 0.30 5.67 -10.23
C ASP A 48 -0.10 5.72 -8.74
N LEU A 49 -0.94 6.68 -8.38
CA LEU A 49 -1.35 6.90 -7.01
C LEU A 49 -2.74 6.35 -6.74
N LEU A 50 -2.85 5.53 -5.72
CA LEU A 50 -4.12 5.11 -5.13
C LEU A 50 -4.53 6.06 -4.03
N VAL A 51 -5.76 6.55 -4.09
CA VAL A 51 -6.41 7.23 -2.99
C VAL A 51 -7.58 6.39 -2.52
N ALA A 52 -7.46 5.87 -1.32
CA ALA A 52 -8.52 5.09 -0.67
C ALA A 52 -9.20 5.91 0.42
N LYS A 53 -10.52 5.72 0.53
CA LYS A 53 -11.32 6.32 1.59
C LYS A 53 -11.92 5.20 2.43
N LYS A 54 -11.25 4.81 3.50
CA LYS A 54 -11.77 3.86 4.50
C LYS A 54 -12.30 4.63 5.72
N ARG A 55 -11.66 4.57 6.84
CA ARG A 55 -11.96 5.42 8.02
C ARG A 55 -11.29 6.78 7.89
N ALA A 56 -10.11 6.79 7.27
CA ALA A 56 -9.38 7.99 6.87
C ALA A 56 -9.00 7.88 5.38
N ARG A 57 -8.67 8.99 4.78
CA ARG A 57 -8.10 9.00 3.43
C ARG A 57 -6.65 8.61 3.50
N HIS A 58 -6.24 7.75 2.58
CA HIS A 58 -4.88 7.28 2.49
C HIS A 58 -4.39 7.33 1.05
N ILE A 59 -3.13 7.70 0.88
CA ILE A 59 -2.46 7.69 -0.43
C ILE A 59 -1.40 6.61 -0.43
N MET A 60 -1.35 5.86 -1.52
CA MET A 60 -0.36 4.82 -1.79
C MET A 60 0.11 4.94 -3.22
N MET A 61 1.33 4.52 -3.51
CA MET A 61 1.90 4.53 -4.84
C MET A 61 2.09 3.10 -5.34
N PHE A 62 1.63 2.83 -6.55
CA PHE A 62 1.85 1.55 -7.22
C PHE A 62 3.32 1.38 -7.57
N ILE A 63 3.87 0.21 -7.26
CA ILE A 63 5.28 -0.12 -7.50
C ILE A 63 5.48 -1.37 -8.38
N GLY A 64 4.42 -2.03 -8.80
CA GLY A 64 4.46 -3.26 -9.58
C GLY A 64 3.64 -4.38 -8.94
N THR A 65 3.89 -5.60 -9.35
CA THR A 65 3.32 -6.85 -8.82
C THR A 65 4.43 -7.72 -8.24
N LEU A 66 4.09 -8.77 -7.49
CA LEU A 66 5.11 -9.73 -7.02
C LEU A 66 5.84 -10.39 -8.20
N ARG A 67 5.12 -10.65 -9.29
CA ARG A 67 5.69 -11.21 -10.51
C ARG A 67 6.69 -10.25 -11.18
N ASP A 68 6.42 -8.94 -11.17
CA ASP A 68 7.37 -7.93 -11.67
C ASP A 68 8.67 -7.90 -10.86
N PHE A 69 8.61 -8.25 -9.58
CA PHE A 69 9.77 -8.39 -8.70
C PHE A 69 10.47 -9.76 -8.81
N GLY A 70 9.98 -10.63 -9.69
CA GLY A 70 10.60 -11.92 -9.99
C GLY A 70 10.14 -13.08 -9.10
N TYR A 71 9.17 -12.89 -8.24
CA TYR A 71 8.63 -13.98 -7.42
C TYR A 71 7.79 -14.96 -8.23
N THR A 72 7.91 -16.23 -7.89
CA THR A 72 7.21 -17.34 -8.52
C THR A 72 6.25 -18.03 -7.57
N GLU A 73 5.36 -18.87 -8.12
CA GLU A 73 4.42 -19.68 -7.34
C GLU A 73 5.15 -20.72 -6.47
N GLU A 74 6.33 -21.18 -6.90
CA GLU A 74 7.14 -22.11 -6.14
C GLU A 74 7.78 -21.46 -4.91
N GLU A 75 8.20 -20.20 -5.04
CA GLU A 75 8.81 -19.44 -3.93
C GLU A 75 7.78 -18.93 -2.94
N LEU A 76 6.58 -18.58 -3.43
CA LEU A 76 5.49 -18.02 -2.63
C LEU A 76 4.17 -18.77 -2.84
N PRO A 77 4.08 -20.05 -2.45
CA PRO A 77 2.88 -20.86 -2.71
C PRO A 77 1.60 -20.30 -2.06
N GLU A 78 1.72 -19.63 -0.91
CA GLU A 78 0.57 -18.98 -0.24
C GLU A 78 0.09 -17.73 -0.98
N LEU A 79 0.95 -17.12 -1.78
CA LEU A 79 0.67 -15.93 -2.58
C LEU A 79 0.44 -16.25 -4.07
N ALA A 80 0.48 -17.52 -4.47
CA ALA A 80 0.31 -17.92 -5.86
C ALA A 80 -0.93 -17.32 -6.55
N PRO A 81 -2.11 -17.24 -5.91
CA PRO A 81 -3.29 -16.61 -6.51
C PRO A 81 -3.19 -15.08 -6.65
N TYR A 82 -2.20 -14.47 -6.03
CA TYR A 82 -2.09 -13.00 -5.87
C TYR A 82 -0.84 -12.40 -6.49
N LEU A 83 -0.02 -13.18 -7.20
CA LEU A 83 1.25 -12.72 -7.77
C LEU A 83 1.10 -11.53 -8.73
N ASP A 84 -0.05 -11.42 -9.37
CA ASP A 84 -0.37 -10.35 -10.33
C ASP A 84 -1.19 -9.20 -9.69
N TYR A 85 -1.35 -9.19 -8.36
CA TYR A 85 -2.04 -8.11 -7.66
C TYR A 85 -1.12 -6.93 -7.42
N ALA A 86 -1.70 -5.73 -7.37
CA ALA A 86 -0.97 -4.49 -7.19
C ALA A 86 -0.24 -4.43 -5.84
N LEU A 87 1.05 -4.20 -5.89
CA LEU A 87 1.85 -3.78 -4.75
C LEU A 87 1.89 -2.26 -4.67
N VAL A 88 1.78 -1.76 -3.46
CA VAL A 88 1.83 -0.33 -3.17
C VAL A 88 2.81 -0.03 -2.05
N ILE A 89 3.48 1.11 -2.17
CA ILE A 89 4.27 1.69 -1.10
C ILE A 89 3.52 2.85 -0.47
N HIS A 90 3.52 2.93 0.85
CA HIS A 90 2.83 3.98 1.59
C HIS A 90 3.44 4.22 2.97
N CYS A 91 3.09 5.33 3.60
CA CYS A 91 3.38 5.57 5.01
C CYS A 91 2.24 5.06 5.87
N GLY A 92 2.55 4.31 6.90
CA GLY A 92 1.55 3.76 7.82
C GLY A 92 2.18 3.22 9.10
N PRO A 93 1.37 2.68 10.01
CA PRO A 93 1.88 1.98 11.17
C PRO A 93 2.79 0.85 10.71
N ASN A 94 3.95 0.78 11.31
CA ASN A 94 5.01 -0.06 10.81
C ASN A 94 5.05 -1.40 11.54
N PHE A 95 4.28 -2.36 11.07
CA PHE A 95 4.35 -3.75 11.55
C PHE A 95 5.37 -4.59 10.78
N ALA A 96 5.74 -4.11 9.59
CA ALA A 96 6.51 -4.88 8.63
C ALA A 96 7.99 -4.98 8.99
N TYR A 97 8.46 -4.23 10.00
CA TYR A 97 9.88 -4.00 10.16
C TYR A 97 10.44 -4.37 11.53
N THR A 98 9.81 -5.29 12.23
CA THR A 98 10.07 -5.48 13.65
C THR A 98 11.54 -5.71 14.00
N ASP A 99 12.23 -6.58 13.30
CA ASP A 99 13.57 -6.97 13.75
C ASP A 99 14.71 -6.16 13.12
N ARG A 100 14.65 -5.88 11.81
CA ARG A 100 15.72 -5.13 11.12
C ARG A 100 15.70 -3.65 11.49
N ILE A 101 14.51 -3.04 11.60
CA ILE A 101 14.42 -1.64 12.00
C ILE A 101 14.70 -1.49 13.49
N GLN A 102 14.28 -2.42 14.33
CA GLN A 102 14.65 -2.37 15.73
C GLN A 102 16.17 -2.42 15.88
N ALA A 103 16.83 -3.36 15.20
CA ALA A 103 18.30 -3.43 15.20
C ALA A 103 18.96 -2.16 14.66
N PHE A 104 18.40 -1.57 13.60
CA PHE A 104 18.90 -0.29 13.08
C PHE A 104 18.71 0.84 14.09
N LEU A 105 17.51 0.98 14.67
CA LEU A 105 17.23 2.00 15.67
C LEU A 105 18.11 1.85 16.91
N ASP A 106 18.32 0.61 17.36
CA ASP A 106 19.18 0.32 18.51
C ASP A 106 20.63 0.71 18.24
N ALA A 107 21.10 0.50 17.01
CA ALA A 107 22.46 0.88 16.59
C ALA A 107 22.65 2.40 16.40
N HIS A 108 21.57 3.18 16.30
CA HIS A 108 21.62 4.62 15.98
C HIS A 108 20.96 5.50 17.05
N GLN A 109 20.82 5.02 18.29
CA GLN A 109 20.20 5.78 19.38
C GLN A 109 20.96 7.06 19.76
N ASP A 110 22.26 7.11 19.47
CA ASP A 110 23.09 8.29 19.69
C ASP A 110 22.89 9.38 18.64
N ASP A 111 22.31 9.05 17.49
CA ASP A 111 21.95 10.01 16.47
C ASP A 111 20.70 10.79 16.88
N SER A 112 20.81 12.11 16.92
CA SER A 112 19.72 13.00 17.32
C SER A 112 18.45 12.83 16.47
N TYR A 113 18.59 12.38 15.21
CA TYR A 113 17.48 12.14 14.30
C TYR A 113 16.67 10.90 14.67
N TYR A 114 17.34 9.84 15.16
CA TYR A 114 16.70 8.56 15.51
C TYR A 114 16.40 8.41 17.00
N LYS A 115 16.91 9.32 17.81
CA LYS A 115 16.76 9.26 19.27
C LYS A 115 15.28 9.26 19.66
N GLY A 116 14.87 8.19 20.33
CA GLY A 116 13.49 8.01 20.82
C GLY A 116 12.48 7.58 19.76
N VAL A 117 12.88 7.40 18.48
CA VAL A 117 12.04 6.81 17.44
C VAL A 117 11.75 5.36 17.79
N LYS A 118 10.51 4.95 17.62
CA LYS A 118 10.03 3.58 17.86
C LYS A 118 9.55 2.96 16.57
N THR A 119 9.67 1.65 16.45
CA THR A 119 9.11 0.90 15.31
C THR A 119 7.61 1.11 15.12
N THR A 120 6.91 1.49 16.20
CA THR A 120 5.47 1.77 16.21
C THR A 120 5.09 3.17 15.72
N ASP A 121 6.06 4.07 15.57
CA ASP A 121 5.78 5.48 15.24
C ASP A 121 5.40 5.68 13.76
N GLY A 122 5.41 4.62 12.98
CA GLY A 122 5.11 4.63 11.57
C GLY A 122 6.36 4.47 10.72
N GLY A 123 6.16 4.40 9.43
CA GLY A 123 7.24 4.25 8.45
C GLY A 123 6.72 3.91 7.07
N VAL A 124 7.64 3.60 6.17
CA VAL A 124 7.32 3.14 4.83
C VAL A 124 6.98 1.66 4.88
N ALA A 125 5.84 1.29 4.33
CA ALA A 125 5.38 -0.08 4.22
C ALA A 125 5.06 -0.43 2.76
N ILE A 126 5.20 -1.70 2.40
CA ILE A 126 4.70 -2.26 1.15
C ILE A 126 3.49 -3.12 1.49
N SER A 127 2.42 -2.93 0.75
CA SER A 127 1.20 -3.71 0.91
C SER A 127 0.74 -4.27 -0.43
N ILE A 128 0.08 -5.41 -0.38
CA ILE A 128 -0.65 -5.97 -1.50
C ILE A 128 -2.12 -5.59 -1.42
N ILE A 129 -2.70 -5.17 -2.54
CA ILE A 129 -4.06 -4.64 -2.60
C ILE A 129 -5.07 -5.73 -2.97
N GLY A 130 -6.16 -5.82 -2.21
CA GLY A 130 -7.31 -6.62 -2.59
C GLY A 130 -7.29 -8.08 -2.13
N VAL A 131 -6.24 -8.51 -1.46
CA VAL A 131 -6.20 -9.84 -0.83
C VAL A 131 -7.12 -9.85 0.37
N PRO A 132 -8.01 -10.85 0.51
CA PRO A 132 -8.84 -10.99 1.70
C PRO A 132 -8.00 -11.22 2.96
N PHE A 133 -8.38 -10.60 4.07
CA PHE A 133 -7.71 -10.85 5.34
C PHE A 133 -7.73 -12.33 5.75
N GLY A 134 -8.79 -13.05 5.32
CA GLY A 134 -8.96 -14.48 5.59
C GLY A 134 -7.84 -15.35 5.05
N ASP A 135 -7.21 -14.92 3.99
CA ASP A 135 -6.20 -15.69 3.25
C ASP A 135 -4.77 -15.45 3.76
N ALA A 136 -4.59 -14.48 4.67
CA ALA A 136 -3.29 -14.26 5.27
C ALA A 136 -3.05 -15.20 6.45
N PRO A 137 -1.84 -15.79 6.55
CA PRO A 137 -1.48 -16.67 7.66
C PRO A 137 -1.31 -15.92 8.98
N ASN A 138 -0.93 -14.66 8.92
CA ASN A 138 -0.58 -13.86 10.08
C ASN A 138 -1.55 -12.70 10.29
N ARG A 139 -1.87 -12.42 11.54
CA ARG A 139 -2.76 -11.32 11.95
C ARG A 139 -2.26 -10.65 13.22
N GLY A 140 -2.52 -9.36 13.31
CA GLY A 140 -2.25 -8.56 14.49
C GLY A 140 -3.13 -7.34 14.54
N SER A 141 -3.04 -6.60 15.64
CA SER A 141 -3.77 -5.35 15.80
C SER A 141 -2.86 -4.25 16.33
N TYR A 142 -3.14 -3.03 15.91
CA TYR A 142 -2.48 -1.82 16.40
C TYR A 142 -3.55 -0.76 16.70
N GLY A 143 -3.73 -0.45 17.96
CA GLY A 143 -4.83 0.40 18.39
C GLY A 143 -6.18 -0.20 18.00
N VAL A 144 -6.91 0.51 17.17
CA VAL A 144 -8.24 0.09 16.66
C VAL A 144 -8.20 -0.57 15.27
N ASN A 145 -7.01 -0.80 14.72
CA ASN A 145 -6.85 -1.36 13.38
C ASN A 145 -6.32 -2.79 13.46
N ASP A 146 -6.95 -3.67 12.69
CA ASP A 146 -6.46 -5.01 12.46
C ASP A 146 -5.60 -5.03 11.20
N PHE A 147 -4.56 -5.85 11.23
CA PHE A 147 -3.63 -6.05 10.13
C PHE A 147 -3.46 -7.52 9.86
N ALA A 148 -3.18 -7.82 8.60
CA ALA A 148 -2.84 -9.14 8.15
C ALA A 148 -1.61 -9.05 7.24
N TRP A 149 -0.76 -10.09 7.26
CA TRP A 149 0.47 -10.09 6.46
C TRP A 149 0.91 -11.48 6.08
N PHE A 150 1.79 -11.53 5.09
CA PHE A 150 2.58 -12.69 4.69
C PHE A 150 4.03 -12.46 5.07
N ASP A 151 4.70 -13.48 5.58
CA ASP A 151 6.15 -13.45 5.79
C ASP A 151 6.85 -13.77 4.46
N MET A 152 7.69 -12.84 4.02
CA MET A 152 8.44 -12.97 2.78
C MET A 152 9.79 -13.67 3.02
N PRO A 153 10.37 -14.35 2.02
CA PRO A 153 11.61 -15.11 2.18
C PRO A 153 12.79 -14.29 2.68
N ASP A 154 12.82 -13.00 2.40
CA ASP A 154 13.84 -12.07 2.85
C ASP A 154 13.60 -11.51 4.26
N GLY A 155 12.59 -12.02 4.96
CA GLY A 155 12.17 -11.59 6.30
C GLY A 155 11.34 -10.32 6.31
N TYR A 156 10.89 -9.84 5.15
CA TYR A 156 9.94 -8.74 5.03
C TYR A 156 8.52 -9.23 5.36
N LYS A 157 7.70 -8.37 5.94
CA LYS A 157 6.27 -8.64 6.15
C LYS A 157 5.45 -7.89 5.10
N LEU A 158 4.95 -8.60 4.11
CA LEU A 158 4.05 -8.03 3.11
C LEU A 158 2.67 -7.85 3.72
N THR A 159 2.31 -6.63 4.03
CA THR A 159 1.00 -6.33 4.62
C THR A 159 -0.11 -6.36 3.59
N ILE A 160 -1.32 -6.65 4.04
CA ILE A 160 -2.51 -6.63 3.21
C ILE A 160 -3.24 -5.31 3.38
N TRP A 161 -3.61 -4.72 2.26
CA TRP A 161 -4.62 -3.67 2.24
C TRP A 161 -5.91 -4.23 1.65
N ASP A 162 -6.79 -4.69 2.53
CA ASP A 162 -8.12 -5.17 2.13
C ASP A 162 -9.00 -4.00 1.73
N LEU A 163 -9.18 -3.80 0.43
CA LEU A 163 -10.08 -2.81 -0.14
C LEU A 163 -11.53 -3.31 -0.32
N PRO A 164 -11.80 -4.62 -0.45
CA PRO A 164 -13.10 -5.11 -0.92
C PRO A 164 -14.29 -4.64 -0.12
N SER A 165 -14.17 -4.68 1.18
CA SER A 165 -15.36 -4.47 2.02
C SER A 165 -15.62 -3.01 2.33
N ALA A 166 -14.71 -2.13 2.00
CA ALA A 166 -14.73 -0.91 2.76
C ALA A 166 -15.03 0.32 1.99
N THR A 167 -14.80 0.42 0.64
CA THR A 167 -14.64 1.79 0.29
C THR A 167 -14.58 2.11 -1.17
N SER A 168 -14.86 3.36 -1.39
CA SER A 168 -14.51 4.01 -2.63
C SER A 168 -13.01 4.24 -2.69
N PHE A 169 -12.41 3.94 -3.83
CA PHE A 169 -11.03 4.25 -4.11
C PHE A 169 -10.87 4.73 -5.56
N CYS A 170 -9.77 5.41 -5.82
CA CYS A 170 -9.48 5.97 -7.12
C CYS A 170 -7.97 5.85 -7.41
N TRP A 171 -7.64 5.37 -8.58
CA TRP A 171 -6.28 5.39 -9.13
C TRP A 171 -6.13 6.53 -10.12
N PHE A 172 -5.04 7.24 -10.03
CA PHE A 172 -4.71 8.31 -10.95
C PHE A 172 -3.22 8.35 -11.27
N ARG A 173 -2.89 8.84 -12.47
CA ARG A 173 -1.53 8.96 -12.96
C ARG A 173 -1.05 10.37 -12.79
N MET A 174 0.11 10.52 -12.17
CA MET A 174 0.83 11.78 -12.18
C MET A 174 1.44 11.94 -13.55
N ASN A 175 0.81 12.76 -14.35
CA ASN A 175 1.28 12.98 -15.71
C ASN A 175 2.58 13.77 -15.70
N PRO A 176 3.60 13.38 -16.46
CA PRO A 176 4.77 14.21 -16.72
C PRO A 176 4.42 15.44 -17.55
#